data_602e7652f967b6e50eae36361c154a9e
#
_entry.id   602e7652f967b6e50eae36361c154a9e
#
_cell.length_a   1.000
_cell.length_b   1.000
_cell.length_c   1.000
_cell.angle_alpha   90.00
_cell.angle_beta   90.00
_cell.angle_gamma   90.00
#
_symmetry.space_group_name_H-M   'P 1'
#
loop_
_entity.id
_entity.type
_entity.pdbx_description
1 polymer ?
#
loop_
_entity_poly.entity_id
_entity_poly.type
_entity_poly.pdbx_seq_one_letter_code
_entity_poly.pdbx_strand_id
1 'polypeptide(L)'
;GSEMCIRDRNIPILGICYGHQLMSYLLGGKVEHSPVSEYGKTLTHVDTGAALFQGLEPDQQMLMSHTDFVSIPPEGFTCVARTADCPTASLQNPEKRLYSVQFHPEVTHSEHGMDVIRNFLFGICHAKADYTMDDYIETQIQAVRNRVGAHERVLLALSGGVDSSVCAALLSKALGERLVCVFV
;
A
#
# COMPACT_ATOMS: atom_id res chain seq x y z
N GLY A 1 -16.65 2.55 9.18
CA GLY A 1 -16.43 1.59 10.26
C GLY A 1 -15.05 0.95 10.32
N SER A 2 -14.43 0.64 9.17
CA SER A 2 -13.11 -0.03 9.12
C SER A 2 -11.94 0.88 9.53
N GLU A 3 -12.00 2.16 9.26
CA GLU A 3 -10.91 3.11 9.54
C GLU A 3 -10.70 3.39 11.04
N MET A 4 -11.76 3.44 11.83
CA MET A 4 -11.65 3.58 13.29
C MET A 4 -11.01 2.34 13.93
N CYS A 5 -11.34 1.15 13.46
CA CYS A 5 -10.77 -0.10 13.99
C CYS A 5 -9.25 -0.23 13.80
N ILE A 6 -8.68 0.35 12.74
CA ILE A 6 -7.24 0.31 12.47
C ILE A 6 -6.50 1.25 13.41
N ARG A 7 -6.99 2.48 13.60
CA ARG A 7 -6.38 3.47 14.51
C ARG A 7 -6.38 3.02 15.96
N ASP A 8 -7.46 2.40 16.41
CA ASP A 8 -7.63 1.93 17.79
C ASP A 8 -6.71 0.74 18.15
N ARG A 9 -6.14 0.07 17.14
CA ARG A 9 -5.23 -1.08 17.34
C ARG A 9 -3.75 -0.70 17.42
N ASN A 10 -3.41 0.58 17.37
CA ASN A 10 -2.03 1.06 17.37
C ASN A 10 -1.15 0.44 16.26
N ILE A 11 -1.75 0.17 15.11
CA ILE A 11 -1.06 -0.35 13.92
C ILE A 11 -0.51 0.85 13.14
N PRO A 12 0.76 0.83 12.67
CA PRO A 12 1.27 1.88 11.81
C PRO A 12 0.46 2.00 10.52
N ILE A 13 0.19 3.23 10.11
CA ILE A 13 -0.55 3.53 8.87
C ILE A 13 0.33 4.40 7.97
N LEU A 14 0.44 4.02 6.70
CA LEU A 14 1.01 4.84 5.63
C LEU A 14 -0.10 5.28 4.67
N GLY A 15 -0.43 6.58 4.69
CA GLY A 15 -1.34 7.20 3.71
C GLY A 15 -0.57 7.60 2.45
N ILE A 16 -1.00 7.13 1.27
CA ILE A 16 -0.40 7.45 -0.02
C ILE A 16 -1.37 8.30 -0.83
N CYS A 17 -0.90 9.41 -1.39
CA CYS A 17 -1.64 10.34 -2.24
C CYS A 17 -2.98 10.77 -1.62
N TYR A 18 -4.10 10.27 -2.10
CA TYR A 18 -5.41 10.51 -1.49
C TYR A 18 -5.46 10.09 -0.02
N GLY A 19 -4.76 9.02 0.36
CA GLY A 19 -4.64 8.58 1.76
C GLY A 19 -3.93 9.58 2.66
N HIS A 20 -2.93 10.32 2.13
CA HIS A 20 -2.28 11.43 2.82
C HIS A 20 -3.26 12.59 3.09
N GLN A 21 -4.02 12.99 2.08
CA GLN A 21 -5.01 14.05 2.17
C GLN A 21 -6.16 13.65 3.11
N LEU A 22 -6.71 12.45 2.95
CA LEU A 22 -7.80 11.93 3.78
C LEU A 22 -7.39 11.82 5.26
N MET A 23 -6.20 11.29 5.54
CA MET A 23 -5.66 11.21 6.90
C MET A 23 -5.54 12.60 7.52
N SER A 24 -5.00 13.56 6.79
CA SER A 24 -4.84 14.94 7.26
C SER A 24 -6.18 15.60 7.53
N TYR A 25 -7.14 15.46 6.62
CA TYR A 25 -8.49 16.00 6.78
C TYR A 25 -9.21 15.42 8.00
N LEU A 26 -9.20 14.10 8.16
CA LEU A 26 -9.87 13.41 9.28
C LEU A 26 -9.27 13.73 10.66
N LEU A 27 -8.01 14.19 10.69
CA LEU A 27 -7.31 14.54 11.93
C LEU A 27 -7.28 16.05 12.20
N GLY A 28 -8.07 16.83 11.46
CA GLY A 28 -8.24 18.25 11.69
C GLY A 28 -7.25 19.16 10.94
N GLY A 29 -6.49 18.60 10.01
CA GLY A 29 -5.73 19.38 9.03
C GLY A 29 -6.62 19.95 7.92
N LYS A 30 -6.03 20.73 7.02
CA LYS A 30 -6.73 21.37 5.90
C LYS A 30 -6.17 20.91 4.58
N VAL A 31 -7.05 20.51 3.67
CA VAL A 31 -6.72 20.18 2.27
C VAL A 31 -7.30 21.26 1.37
N GLU A 32 -6.49 21.76 0.47
CA GLU A 32 -6.86 22.85 -0.44
C GLU A 32 -6.42 22.54 -1.87
N HIS A 33 -7.09 23.18 -2.80
CA HIS A 33 -6.74 23.15 -4.21
C HIS A 33 -5.47 23.97 -4.45
N SER A 34 -4.46 23.39 -5.06
CA SER A 34 -3.23 24.10 -5.40
C SER A 34 -3.43 24.91 -6.69
N PRO A 35 -2.88 26.11 -6.79
CA PRO A 35 -2.83 26.86 -8.04
C PRO A 35 -1.97 26.16 -9.11
N VAL A 36 -1.05 25.30 -8.68
CA VAL A 36 -0.15 24.52 -9.54
C VAL A 36 -0.38 23.04 -9.24
N SER A 37 -0.75 22.29 -10.29
CA SER A 37 -0.89 20.83 -10.19
C SER A 37 0.47 20.18 -10.45
N GLU A 38 0.79 19.15 -9.68
CA GLU A 38 2.00 18.36 -9.88
C GLU A 38 1.64 17.03 -10.53
N TYR A 39 2.07 16.84 -11.79
CA TYR A 39 1.91 15.59 -12.54
C TYR A 39 3.22 15.18 -13.17
N GLY A 40 3.70 13.99 -12.84
CA GLY A 40 4.97 13.45 -13.34
C GLY A 40 6.06 13.39 -12.27
N LYS A 41 7.30 13.20 -12.73
CA LYS A 41 8.48 13.18 -11.84
C LYS A 41 8.76 14.58 -11.32
N THR A 42 8.76 14.73 -10.02
CA THR A 42 8.95 16.00 -9.32
C THR A 42 10.10 15.87 -8.33
N LEU A 43 11.00 16.85 -8.33
CA LEU A 43 12.07 16.91 -7.34
C LEU A 43 11.49 17.13 -5.97
N THR A 44 11.70 16.16 -5.09
CA THR A 44 11.19 16.12 -3.73
C THR A 44 12.34 16.13 -2.75
N HIS A 45 12.40 17.14 -1.90
CA HIS A 45 13.38 17.23 -0.83
C HIS A 45 12.85 16.49 0.40
N VAL A 46 13.59 15.48 0.89
CA VAL A 46 13.20 14.65 2.03
C VAL A 46 14.13 14.85 3.22
N ASP A 47 13.57 14.76 4.43
CA ASP A 47 14.34 14.71 5.67
C ASP A 47 14.87 13.29 5.88
N THR A 48 16.15 13.07 5.63
CA THR A 48 16.82 11.77 5.77
C THR A 48 16.93 11.27 7.21
N GLY A 49 16.66 12.13 8.21
CA GLY A 49 16.53 11.76 9.61
C GLY A 49 15.17 11.13 9.95
N ALA A 50 14.17 11.32 9.08
CA ALA A 50 12.86 10.70 9.25
C ALA A 50 12.89 9.21 8.89
N ALA A 51 12.18 8.38 9.66
CA ALA A 51 12.21 6.92 9.52
C ALA A 51 11.82 6.44 8.11
N LEU A 52 10.88 7.11 7.42
CA LEU A 52 10.51 6.78 6.05
C LEU A 52 11.63 6.96 5.03
N PHE A 53 12.54 7.91 5.27
CA PHE A 53 13.57 8.32 4.31
C PHE A 53 14.98 7.93 4.75
N GLN A 54 15.09 7.10 5.77
CA GLN A 54 16.38 6.64 6.26
C GLN A 54 17.17 5.91 5.16
N GLY A 55 18.43 6.32 4.97
CA GLY A 55 19.32 5.73 3.97
C GLY A 55 19.12 6.26 2.54
N LEU A 56 18.25 7.24 2.35
CA LEU A 56 18.06 7.92 1.08
C LEU A 56 18.90 9.20 0.99
N GLU A 57 19.15 9.67 -0.23
CA GLU A 57 19.71 11.01 -0.45
C GLU A 57 18.62 12.08 -0.21
N PRO A 58 19.00 13.33 0.14
CA PRO A 58 18.01 14.37 0.45
C PRO A 58 17.09 14.75 -0.72
N ASP A 59 17.58 14.65 -1.93
CA ASP A 59 16.85 15.02 -3.14
C ASP A 59 16.46 13.76 -3.92
N GLN A 60 15.16 13.55 -4.13
CA GLN A 60 14.58 12.40 -4.78
C GLN A 60 13.66 12.80 -5.93
N GLN A 61 13.67 12.04 -7.02
CA GLN A 61 12.66 12.16 -8.08
C GLN A 61 11.46 11.27 -7.78
N MET A 62 10.39 11.87 -7.30
CA MET A 62 9.16 11.15 -6.94
C MET A 62 8.03 11.43 -7.92
N LEU A 63 7.21 10.43 -8.22
CA LEU A 63 6.03 10.62 -9.07
C LEU A 63 4.93 11.31 -8.28
N MET A 64 4.56 12.52 -8.71
CA MET A 64 3.38 13.25 -8.23
C MET A 64 2.22 13.05 -9.20
N SER A 65 1.00 13.02 -8.68
CA SER A 65 -0.24 12.96 -9.45
C SER A 65 -1.37 13.57 -8.64
N HIS A 66 -1.32 14.89 -8.43
CA HIS A 66 -2.31 15.58 -7.61
C HIS A 66 -2.47 17.06 -7.99
N THR A 67 -3.63 17.59 -7.64
CA THR A 67 -3.94 19.02 -7.65
C THR A 67 -4.19 19.54 -6.24
N ASP A 68 -4.86 18.73 -5.40
CA ASP A 68 -5.10 19.09 -4.01
C ASP A 68 -3.90 18.70 -3.14
N PHE A 69 -3.63 19.50 -2.11
CA PHE A 69 -2.54 19.27 -1.17
C PHE A 69 -2.94 19.63 0.26
N VAL A 70 -2.21 19.14 1.24
CA VAL A 70 -2.42 19.49 2.64
C VAL A 70 -1.79 20.85 2.91
N SER A 71 -2.61 21.89 3.04
CA SER A 71 -2.15 23.27 3.32
C SER A 71 -1.83 23.50 4.80
N ILE A 72 -2.56 22.81 5.70
CA ILE A 72 -2.34 22.88 7.15
C ILE A 72 -2.24 21.45 7.67
N PRO A 73 -1.05 21.00 8.12
CA PRO A 73 -0.89 19.70 8.77
C PRO A 73 -1.76 19.57 10.02
N PRO A 74 -2.24 18.37 10.37
CA PRO A 74 -2.90 18.13 11.65
C PRO A 74 -1.97 18.40 12.83
N GLU A 75 -2.55 18.70 14.00
CA GLU A 75 -1.79 18.90 15.23
C GLU A 75 -0.93 17.68 15.60
N GLY A 76 0.33 17.94 15.94
CA GLY A 76 1.31 16.91 16.29
C GLY A 76 1.96 16.22 15.10
N PHE A 77 1.67 16.63 13.86
CA PHE A 77 2.37 16.15 12.68
C PHE A 77 3.57 17.03 12.32
N THR A 78 4.64 16.37 11.88
CA THR A 78 5.83 17.03 11.35
C THR A 78 5.93 16.80 9.85
N CYS A 79 6.23 17.86 9.09
CA CYS A 79 6.54 17.76 7.67
C CYS A 79 7.96 17.22 7.49
N VAL A 80 8.10 16.17 6.69
CA VAL A 80 9.39 15.47 6.43
C VAL A 80 9.72 15.35 4.95
N ALA A 81 8.89 15.87 4.05
CA ALA A 81 9.24 16.07 2.65
C ALA A 81 8.45 17.24 2.04
N ARG A 82 9.07 17.90 1.05
CA ARG A 82 8.46 19.00 0.32
C ARG A 82 8.92 19.03 -1.14
N THR A 83 8.12 19.63 -2.00
CA THR A 83 8.51 20.04 -3.34
C THR A 83 8.50 21.57 -3.44
N ALA A 84 8.71 22.12 -4.61
CA ALA A 84 8.60 23.55 -4.87
C ALA A 84 7.15 24.06 -4.66
N ASP A 85 6.16 23.25 -5.05
CA ASP A 85 4.75 23.62 -5.09
C ASP A 85 3.90 22.89 -4.03
N CYS A 86 4.44 21.82 -3.40
CA CYS A 86 3.79 21.08 -2.31
C CYS A 86 4.68 21.11 -1.06
N PRO A 87 4.46 22.05 -0.12
CA PRO A 87 5.28 22.21 1.09
C PRO A 87 5.11 21.06 2.09
N THR A 88 4.11 20.22 1.92
CA THR A 88 3.72 19.13 2.82
C THR A 88 3.65 17.79 2.09
N ALA A 89 4.66 17.51 1.26
CA ALA A 89 4.72 16.30 0.45
C ALA A 89 4.82 14.99 1.27
N SER A 90 5.23 15.09 2.54
CA SER A 90 5.16 13.97 3.50
C SER A 90 4.99 14.48 4.92
N LEU A 91 4.14 13.81 5.67
CA LEU A 91 3.85 14.11 7.07
C LEU A 91 4.01 12.88 7.93
N GLN A 92 4.45 13.05 9.16
CA GLN A 92 4.54 11.98 10.14
C GLN A 92 4.09 12.41 11.53
N ASN A 93 3.51 11.47 12.28
CA ASN A 93 3.32 11.51 13.71
C ASN A 93 3.74 10.15 14.30
N PRO A 94 5.02 9.99 14.69
CA PRO A 94 5.54 8.72 15.20
C PRO A 94 4.84 8.22 16.47
N GLU A 95 4.40 9.13 17.34
CA GLU A 95 3.69 8.76 18.57
C GLU A 95 2.37 8.05 18.28
N LYS A 96 1.64 8.53 17.25
CA LYS A 96 0.40 7.92 16.78
C LYS A 96 0.64 6.84 15.73
N ARG A 97 1.90 6.59 15.34
CA ARG A 97 2.32 5.67 14.29
C ARG A 97 1.66 5.97 12.93
N LEU A 98 1.46 7.25 12.63
CA LEU A 98 0.84 7.73 11.41
C LEU A 98 1.87 8.40 10.50
N TYR A 99 1.92 7.94 9.27
CA TYR A 99 2.86 8.38 8.23
C TYR A 99 2.11 8.60 6.94
N SER A 100 2.53 9.57 6.14
CA SER A 100 1.86 9.80 4.87
C SER A 100 2.77 10.50 3.86
N VAL A 101 2.54 10.21 2.58
CA VAL A 101 3.24 10.78 1.44
C VAL A 101 2.24 11.20 0.37
N GLN A 102 2.45 12.37 -0.24
CA GLN A 102 1.63 12.86 -1.35
C GLN A 102 1.99 12.18 -2.68
N PHE A 103 3.24 11.81 -2.86
CA PHE A 103 3.74 11.09 -4.03
C PHE A 103 3.38 9.60 -4.00
N HIS A 104 3.62 8.92 -5.11
CA HIS A 104 3.36 7.50 -5.30
C HIS A 104 4.67 6.68 -5.20
N PRO A 105 5.06 6.18 -4.01
CA PRO A 105 6.27 5.38 -3.86
C PRO A 105 6.14 3.99 -4.49
N GLU A 106 4.93 3.51 -4.71
CA GLU A 106 4.63 2.17 -5.24
C GLU A 106 4.86 2.02 -6.74
N VAL A 107 5.04 3.13 -7.47
CA VAL A 107 5.23 3.08 -8.91
C VAL A 107 6.70 3.15 -9.31
N THR A 108 7.05 2.53 -10.42
CA THR A 108 8.44 2.44 -10.94
C THR A 108 9.06 3.77 -11.32
N HIS A 109 8.25 4.83 -11.48
CA HIS A 109 8.71 6.17 -11.83
C HIS A 109 9.23 6.97 -10.63
N SER A 110 8.94 6.53 -9.40
CA SER A 110 9.50 7.10 -8.19
C SER A 110 10.86 6.46 -7.92
N GLU A 111 11.93 7.27 -7.96
CA GLU A 111 13.26 6.82 -7.55
C GLU A 111 13.23 6.44 -6.08
N HIS A 112 13.83 5.29 -5.74
CA HIS A 112 13.85 4.80 -4.36
C HIS A 112 12.47 4.70 -3.67
N GLY A 113 11.36 4.72 -4.42
CA GLY A 113 10.01 4.58 -3.86
C GLY A 113 9.84 3.28 -3.09
N MET A 114 10.42 2.19 -3.60
CA MET A 114 10.42 0.89 -2.91
C MET A 114 11.25 0.91 -1.62
N ASP A 115 12.25 1.76 -1.50
CA ASP A 115 13.02 1.89 -0.26
C ASP A 115 12.21 2.63 0.81
N VAL A 116 11.39 3.62 0.43
CA VAL A 116 10.39 4.23 1.33
C VAL A 116 9.40 3.19 1.85
N ILE A 117 8.88 2.31 0.98
CA ILE A 117 7.98 1.22 1.39
C ILE A 117 8.69 0.22 2.29
N ARG A 118 9.95 -0.15 2.00
CA ARG A 118 10.76 -1.03 2.86
C ARG A 118 11.00 -0.41 4.23
N ASN A 119 11.35 0.86 4.30
CA ASN A 119 11.53 1.59 5.54
C ASN A 119 10.24 1.58 6.38
N PHE A 120 9.08 1.74 5.75
CA PHE A 120 7.81 1.62 6.44
C PHE A 120 7.56 0.20 6.94
N LEU A 121 7.67 -0.81 6.07
CA LEU A 121 7.34 -2.20 6.44
C LEU A 121 8.31 -2.77 7.48
N PHE A 122 9.61 -2.61 7.26
CA PHE A 122 10.60 -3.27 8.10
C PHE A 122 11.13 -2.36 9.22
N GLY A 123 11.31 -1.07 8.95
CA GLY A 123 11.79 -0.10 9.94
C GLY A 123 10.70 0.35 10.92
N ILE A 124 9.49 0.63 10.43
CA ILE A 124 8.40 1.20 11.26
C ILE A 124 7.44 0.11 11.74
N CYS A 125 6.99 -0.77 10.84
CA CYS A 125 6.06 -1.85 11.20
C CYS A 125 6.74 -3.06 11.83
N HIS A 126 8.07 -3.20 11.68
CA HIS A 126 8.84 -4.38 12.09
C HIS A 126 8.27 -5.69 11.51
N ALA A 127 7.77 -5.62 10.27
CA ALA A 127 7.24 -6.77 9.57
C ALA A 127 8.35 -7.80 9.33
N LYS A 128 8.00 -9.07 9.42
CA LYS A 128 8.91 -10.16 9.07
C LYS A 128 8.82 -10.45 7.60
N ALA A 129 9.96 -10.65 6.94
CA ALA A 129 10.01 -11.07 5.53
C ALA A 129 9.88 -12.60 5.41
N ASP A 130 8.86 -13.16 6.04
CA ASP A 130 8.63 -14.61 6.14
C ASP A 130 7.48 -15.10 5.24
N TYR A 131 6.89 -14.19 4.46
CA TYR A 131 5.86 -14.52 3.48
C TYR A 131 6.47 -14.73 2.10
N THR A 132 6.24 -15.93 1.53
CA THR A 132 6.58 -16.22 0.14
C THR A 132 5.33 -16.59 -0.64
N MET A 133 5.35 -16.40 -1.96
CA MET A 133 4.22 -16.78 -2.82
C MET A 133 4.03 -18.30 -2.85
N ASP A 134 5.11 -19.07 -2.73
CA ASP A 134 5.04 -20.54 -2.68
C ASP A 134 4.33 -21.01 -1.41
N ASP A 135 4.64 -20.41 -0.27
CA ASP A 135 3.95 -20.70 1.00
C ASP A 135 2.46 -20.34 0.92
N TYR A 136 2.12 -19.23 0.25
CA TYR A 136 0.73 -18.83 0.04
C TYR A 136 -0.03 -19.85 -0.83
N ILE A 137 0.58 -20.27 -1.96
CA ILE A 137 -0.03 -21.25 -2.87
C ILE A 137 -0.30 -22.56 -2.13
N GLU A 138 0.69 -23.09 -1.40
CA GLU A 138 0.53 -24.33 -0.65
C GLU A 138 -0.54 -24.20 0.44
N THR A 139 -0.56 -23.08 1.15
CA THR A 139 -1.59 -22.76 2.16
C THR A 139 -2.99 -22.77 1.53
N GLN A 140 -3.17 -22.18 0.34
CA GLN A 140 -4.46 -22.16 -0.34
C GLN A 140 -4.85 -23.57 -0.82
N ILE A 141 -3.91 -24.36 -1.34
CA ILE A 141 -4.15 -25.77 -1.72
C ILE A 141 -4.64 -26.57 -0.51
N GLN A 142 -3.99 -26.45 0.64
CA GLN A 142 -4.40 -27.14 1.87
C GLN A 142 -5.77 -26.64 2.39
N ALA A 143 -6.03 -25.35 2.31
CA ALA A 143 -7.33 -24.78 2.70
C ALA A 143 -8.46 -25.36 1.83
N VAL A 144 -8.26 -25.48 0.53
CA VAL A 144 -9.21 -26.13 -0.39
C VAL A 144 -9.41 -27.60 -0.03
N ARG A 145 -8.32 -28.37 0.17
CA ARG A 145 -8.38 -29.79 0.55
C ARG A 145 -9.15 -30.00 1.85
N ASN A 146 -8.95 -29.12 2.82
CA ASN A 146 -9.64 -29.21 4.13
C ASN A 146 -11.13 -28.86 4.03
N ARG A 147 -11.51 -28.04 3.04
CA ARG A 147 -12.90 -27.58 2.88
C ARG A 147 -13.74 -28.51 2.03
N VAL A 148 -13.13 -29.20 1.09
CA VAL A 148 -13.80 -30.13 0.17
C VAL A 148 -13.69 -31.55 0.70
N GLY A 149 -14.82 -32.17 0.99
CA GLY A 149 -14.90 -33.54 1.49
C GLY A 149 -14.24 -34.55 0.52
N ALA A 150 -13.78 -35.69 1.05
CA ALA A 150 -13.00 -36.67 0.31
C ALA A 150 -13.70 -37.21 -0.96
N HIS A 151 -15.03 -37.22 -0.96
CA HIS A 151 -15.87 -37.73 -2.07
C HIS A 151 -16.61 -36.63 -2.82
N GLU A 152 -16.41 -35.36 -2.43
CA GLU A 152 -17.07 -34.23 -3.08
C GLU A 152 -16.32 -33.81 -4.34
N ARG A 153 -17.06 -33.35 -5.33
CA ARG A 153 -16.55 -32.77 -6.58
C ARG A 153 -16.82 -31.29 -6.61
N VAL A 154 -15.94 -30.54 -7.22
CA VAL A 154 -16.06 -29.09 -7.39
C VAL A 154 -16.30 -28.79 -8.86
N LEU A 155 -17.31 -27.98 -9.14
CA LEU A 155 -17.61 -27.44 -10.46
C LEU A 155 -17.04 -26.02 -10.54
N LEU A 156 -16.23 -25.74 -11.55
CA LEU A 156 -15.68 -24.41 -11.85
C LEU A 156 -16.17 -23.96 -13.23
N ALA A 157 -16.85 -22.83 -13.29
CA ALA A 157 -17.15 -22.14 -14.54
C ALA A 157 -15.92 -21.32 -14.99
N LEU A 158 -15.41 -21.61 -16.18
CA LEU A 158 -14.24 -20.94 -16.78
C LEU A 158 -14.71 -19.94 -17.83
N SER A 159 -14.48 -18.65 -17.60
CA SER A 159 -14.76 -17.58 -18.56
C SER A 159 -13.59 -17.32 -19.54
N GLY A 160 -12.45 -18.01 -19.38
CA GLY A 160 -11.22 -17.75 -20.15
C GLY A 160 -10.41 -16.54 -19.67
N GLY A 161 -10.85 -15.81 -18.64
CA GLY A 161 -10.09 -14.73 -18.01
C GLY A 161 -8.97 -15.23 -17.10
N VAL A 162 -8.06 -14.32 -16.71
CA VAL A 162 -6.91 -14.62 -15.85
C VAL A 162 -7.35 -15.20 -14.51
N ASP A 163 -8.33 -14.61 -13.86
CA ASP A 163 -8.77 -15.00 -12.51
C ASP A 163 -9.34 -16.43 -12.49
N SER A 164 -10.22 -16.76 -13.46
CA SER A 164 -10.78 -18.10 -13.59
C SER A 164 -9.72 -19.16 -13.93
N SER A 165 -8.70 -18.77 -14.71
CA SER A 165 -7.57 -19.64 -15.05
C SER A 165 -6.67 -19.93 -13.84
N VAL A 166 -6.39 -18.92 -13.03
CA VAL A 166 -5.64 -19.08 -11.76
C VAL A 166 -6.41 -19.96 -10.78
N CYS A 167 -7.73 -19.74 -10.64
CA CYS A 167 -8.58 -20.59 -9.83
C CYS A 167 -8.56 -22.04 -10.31
N ALA A 168 -8.63 -22.29 -11.64
CA ALA A 168 -8.55 -23.63 -12.21
C ALA A 168 -7.22 -24.31 -11.88
N ALA A 169 -6.11 -23.60 -12.02
CA ALA A 169 -4.78 -24.11 -11.70
C ALA A 169 -4.63 -24.51 -10.23
N LEU A 170 -5.09 -23.66 -9.29
CA LEU A 170 -5.06 -23.94 -7.86
C LEU A 170 -5.96 -25.12 -7.49
N LEU A 171 -7.20 -25.12 -7.97
CA LEU A 171 -8.16 -26.19 -7.70
C LEU A 171 -7.73 -27.52 -8.31
N SER A 172 -7.13 -27.51 -9.50
CA SER A 172 -6.57 -28.72 -10.11
C SER A 172 -5.45 -29.33 -9.27
N LYS A 173 -4.53 -28.50 -8.74
CA LYS A 173 -3.47 -28.98 -7.82
C LYS A 173 -4.04 -29.49 -6.50
N ALA A 174 -5.13 -28.90 -6.01
CA ALA A 174 -5.73 -29.30 -4.75
C ALA A 174 -6.57 -30.58 -4.85
N LEU A 175 -7.36 -30.73 -5.91
CA LEU A 175 -8.46 -31.71 -6.03
C LEU A 175 -8.24 -32.78 -7.11
N GLY A 176 -7.38 -32.52 -8.10
CA GLY A 176 -7.14 -33.45 -9.22
C GLY A 176 -8.43 -33.75 -9.99
N GLU A 177 -8.76 -35.05 -10.15
CA GLU A 177 -9.93 -35.54 -10.89
C GLU A 177 -11.29 -35.14 -10.28
N ARG A 178 -11.30 -34.63 -9.05
CA ARG A 178 -12.50 -34.11 -8.41
C ARG A 178 -12.92 -32.71 -8.89
N LEU A 179 -12.07 -32.04 -9.65
CA LEU A 179 -12.41 -30.78 -10.31
C LEU A 179 -13.08 -31.04 -11.65
N VAL A 180 -14.21 -30.41 -11.88
CA VAL A 180 -14.91 -30.37 -13.17
C VAL A 180 -14.93 -28.92 -13.64
N CYS A 181 -14.31 -28.64 -14.78
CA CYS A 181 -14.33 -27.32 -15.41
C CYS A 181 -15.36 -27.29 -16.53
N VAL A 182 -16.18 -26.25 -16.54
CA VAL A 182 -17.12 -25.95 -17.64
C VAL A 182 -16.74 -24.59 -18.22
N PHE A 183 -16.44 -24.59 -19.52
CA PHE A 183 -16.15 -23.37 -20.24
C PHE A 183 -17.46 -22.66 -20.61
N VAL A 184 -17.54 -21.34 -20.30
CA VAL A 184 -18.76 -20.52 -20.48
C VAL A 184 -18.45 -19.33 -21.38
#